data_f907c0eeda8e9758210e7c2ca8b92be1
#
_entry.id   f907c0eeda8e9758210e7c2ca8b92be1
#
_cell.length_a   1.000
_cell.length_b   1.000
_cell.length_c   1.000
_cell.angle_alpha   90.00
_cell.angle_beta   90.00
_cell.angle_gamma   90.00
#
_symmetry.space_group_name_H-M   'P 1'
#
loop_
_entity.id
_entity.type
_entity.pdbx_description
1 polymer ?
#
loop_
_entity_poly.entity_id
_entity_poly.type
_entity_poly.pdbx_seq_one_letter_code
_entity_poly.pdbx_strand_id
1 'polypeptide(L)'
;HTLEEIDALAKVAHRHGLPVHMDGARFANALVALGCSPAEMTWKNGIDVVSFGGSKNGCWCAEALVFMNPKHAEQFAFLHKRSGQVISKARFIAAQFEAYFEDNLWLELASHANDMAALLEDTINASNRLQMAWQRQVNEVFVIADRLDFEKMQAAGAKLYDWPTPYGLENHVADNKVIMRLVTSFATTPEEIKAFAHLTEEFQLYGTSDLTFS
;
A
#
# COMPACT_ATOMS: atom_id res chain seq x y z
N HIS A 1 8.52 7.14 1.12
CA HIS A 1 9.50 8.23 0.95
C HIS A 1 9.04 9.49 1.67
N THR A 2 9.99 10.21 2.29
CA THR A 2 9.76 11.56 2.82
C THR A 2 9.74 12.60 1.70
N LEU A 3 9.32 13.84 2.00
CA LEU A 3 9.35 14.92 1.01
C LEU A 3 10.81 15.26 0.60
N GLU A 4 11.76 15.17 1.52
CA GLU A 4 13.18 15.40 1.27
C GLU A 4 13.77 14.32 0.34
N GLU A 5 13.36 13.06 0.50
CA GLU A 5 13.77 11.97 -0.39
C GLU A 5 13.20 12.16 -1.80
N ILE A 6 11.92 12.57 -1.92
CA ILE A 6 11.29 12.88 -3.21
C ILE A 6 12.05 13.99 -3.92
N ASP A 7 12.32 15.10 -3.23
CA ASP A 7 13.08 16.22 -3.76
C ASP A 7 14.51 15.81 -4.20
N ALA A 8 15.19 15.02 -3.37
CA ALA A 8 16.53 14.54 -3.69
C ALA A 8 16.57 13.66 -4.94
N LEU A 9 15.61 12.72 -5.06
CA LEU A 9 15.48 11.84 -6.23
C LEU A 9 15.15 12.65 -7.50
N ALA A 10 14.21 13.59 -7.40
CA ALA A 10 13.84 14.46 -8.51
C ALA A 10 15.02 15.32 -8.98
N LYS A 11 15.79 15.90 -8.07
CA LYS A 11 17.01 16.65 -8.40
C LYS A 11 18.05 15.81 -9.12
N VAL A 12 18.22 14.54 -8.76
CA VAL A 12 19.13 13.63 -9.46
C VAL A 12 18.62 13.38 -10.88
N ALA A 13 17.35 13.04 -11.06
CA ALA A 13 16.76 12.77 -12.37
C ALA A 13 16.86 13.99 -13.29
N HIS A 14 16.48 15.17 -12.81
CA HIS A 14 16.50 16.41 -13.59
C HIS A 14 17.91 16.83 -14.01
N ARG A 15 18.94 16.59 -13.20
CA ARG A 15 20.35 16.81 -13.60
C ARG A 15 20.76 15.96 -14.81
N HIS A 16 20.11 14.83 -15.02
CA HIS A 16 20.30 13.96 -16.18
C HIS A 16 19.27 14.19 -17.31
N GLY A 17 18.46 15.25 -17.21
CA GLY A 17 17.43 15.57 -18.20
C GLY A 17 16.26 14.58 -18.23
N LEU A 18 16.04 13.82 -17.15
CA LEU A 18 14.99 12.81 -17.04
C LEU A 18 13.79 13.36 -16.28
N PRO A 19 12.56 13.21 -16.80
CA PRO A 19 11.35 13.50 -16.04
C PRO A 19 11.13 12.45 -14.95
N VAL A 20 10.41 12.84 -13.89
CA VAL A 20 10.11 11.97 -12.75
C VAL A 20 8.63 11.60 -12.75
N HIS A 21 8.38 10.30 -12.77
CA HIS A 21 7.04 9.71 -12.61
C HIS A 21 6.87 9.20 -11.19
N MET A 22 5.76 9.57 -10.54
CA MET A 22 5.34 9.03 -9.25
C MET A 22 4.24 7.99 -9.46
N ASP A 23 4.48 6.76 -9.02
CA ASP A 23 3.39 5.79 -8.84
C ASP A 23 2.56 6.20 -7.60
N GLY A 24 1.40 6.75 -7.85
CA GLY A 24 0.45 7.23 -6.85
C GLY A 24 -0.69 6.25 -6.58
N ALA A 25 -0.46 4.94 -6.73
CA ALA A 25 -1.48 3.92 -6.44
C ALA A 25 -2.04 4.00 -5.00
N ARG A 26 -1.28 4.56 -4.05
CA ARG A 26 -1.70 4.88 -2.68
C ARG A 26 -1.43 6.35 -2.33
N PHE A 27 -1.68 7.22 -3.28
CA PHE A 27 -1.42 8.65 -3.13
C PHE A 27 -2.08 9.25 -1.89
N ALA A 28 -3.37 8.96 -1.67
CA ALA A 28 -4.13 9.47 -0.53
C ALA A 28 -3.54 8.99 0.81
N ASN A 29 -3.17 7.70 0.92
CA ASN A 29 -2.59 7.16 2.15
C ASN A 29 -1.25 7.83 2.49
N ALA A 30 -0.41 8.05 1.48
CA ALA A 30 0.87 8.75 1.65
C ALA A 30 0.65 10.21 2.03
N LEU A 31 -0.30 10.90 1.40
CA LEU A 31 -0.61 12.31 1.66
C LEU A 31 -1.06 12.52 3.11
N VAL A 32 -1.96 11.67 3.61
CA VAL A 32 -2.42 11.69 5.01
C VAL A 32 -1.25 11.43 5.96
N ALA A 33 -0.42 10.42 5.68
CA ALA A 33 0.70 10.06 6.53
C ALA A 33 1.78 11.17 6.59
N LEU A 34 2.02 11.87 5.49
CA LEU A 34 2.99 12.98 5.42
C LEU A 34 2.43 14.29 5.97
N GLY A 35 1.11 14.43 6.09
CA GLY A 35 0.46 15.67 6.56
C GLY A 35 0.75 16.89 5.68
N CYS A 36 0.91 16.68 4.36
CA CYS A 36 1.27 17.71 3.41
C CYS A 36 0.17 17.91 2.34
N SER A 37 0.28 18.96 1.55
CA SER A 37 -0.60 19.18 0.41
C SER A 37 -0.22 18.31 -0.80
N PRO A 38 -1.14 18.02 -1.73
CA PRO A 38 -0.83 17.34 -2.98
C PRO A 38 0.28 18.05 -3.79
N ALA A 39 0.31 19.36 -3.75
CA ALA A 39 1.32 20.15 -4.43
C ALA A 39 2.74 19.96 -3.84
N GLU A 40 2.84 19.85 -2.53
CA GLU A 40 4.11 19.58 -1.84
C GLU A 40 4.58 18.14 -2.09
N MET A 41 3.68 17.17 -2.11
CA MET A 41 4.04 15.81 -2.42
C MET A 41 4.41 15.58 -3.89
N THR A 42 4.08 16.54 -4.79
CA THR A 42 4.28 16.36 -6.24
C THR A 42 5.17 17.45 -6.86
N TRP A 43 4.55 18.37 -7.59
CA TRP A 43 5.26 19.30 -8.47
C TRP A 43 6.21 20.26 -7.76
N LYS A 44 5.94 20.63 -6.51
CA LYS A 44 6.86 21.47 -5.71
C LYS A 44 8.15 20.74 -5.37
N ASN A 45 8.12 19.41 -5.32
CA ASN A 45 9.27 18.54 -5.12
C ASN A 45 9.74 17.84 -6.40
N GLY A 46 9.40 18.40 -7.57
CA GLY A 46 9.98 18.01 -8.85
C GLY A 46 9.36 16.78 -9.50
N ILE A 47 8.16 16.37 -9.12
CA ILE A 47 7.43 15.32 -9.82
C ILE A 47 6.78 15.89 -11.08
N ASP A 48 7.02 15.25 -12.23
CA ASP A 48 6.52 15.69 -13.54
C ASP A 48 5.20 15.02 -13.92
N VAL A 49 5.01 13.75 -13.51
CA VAL A 49 3.81 12.96 -13.83
C VAL A 49 3.43 12.09 -12.63
N VAL A 50 2.15 11.97 -12.35
CA VAL A 50 1.61 11.09 -11.31
C VAL A 50 0.60 10.13 -11.92
N SER A 51 0.75 8.82 -11.65
CA SER A 51 -0.35 7.85 -11.78
C SER A 51 -1.19 7.92 -10.52
N PHE A 52 -2.28 8.69 -10.55
CA PHE A 52 -3.15 8.87 -9.40
C PHE A 52 -4.17 7.74 -9.32
N GLY A 53 -4.08 6.92 -8.26
CA GLY A 53 -4.93 5.77 -8.04
C GLY A 53 -6.12 6.06 -7.13
N GLY A 54 -7.33 5.81 -7.61
CA GLY A 54 -8.56 5.83 -6.81
C GLY A 54 -9.03 4.43 -6.38
N SER A 55 -8.70 3.39 -7.15
CA SER A 55 -9.25 2.03 -6.96
C SER A 55 -8.87 1.38 -5.62
N LYS A 56 -7.67 1.65 -5.09
CA LYS A 56 -7.25 1.10 -3.80
C LYS A 56 -7.83 1.84 -2.60
N ASN A 57 -8.55 2.94 -2.83
CA ASN A 57 -9.05 3.82 -1.78
C ASN A 57 -10.54 4.18 -1.96
N GLY A 58 -11.36 3.26 -2.51
CA GLY A 58 -12.81 3.40 -2.55
C GLY A 58 -13.44 3.53 -3.92
N CYS A 59 -12.69 3.94 -4.96
CA CYS A 59 -13.20 3.91 -6.32
C CYS A 59 -13.23 2.47 -6.88
N TRP A 60 -14.21 2.19 -7.72
CA TRP A 60 -14.30 0.88 -8.39
C TRP A 60 -13.22 0.70 -9.46
N CYS A 61 -12.99 1.71 -10.31
CA CYS A 61 -12.03 1.61 -11.43
C CYS A 61 -11.48 2.97 -11.88
N ALA A 62 -11.48 3.99 -11.01
CA ALA A 62 -11.03 5.32 -11.36
C ALA A 62 -9.52 5.47 -11.12
N GLU A 63 -8.80 5.67 -12.22
CA GLU A 63 -7.35 5.92 -12.24
C GLU A 63 -7.08 7.11 -13.19
N ALA A 64 -6.13 7.96 -12.86
CA ALA A 64 -5.81 9.13 -13.67
C ALA A 64 -4.30 9.30 -13.84
N LEU A 65 -3.87 9.76 -15.01
CA LEU A 65 -2.54 10.32 -15.21
C LEU A 65 -2.61 11.83 -15.11
N VAL A 66 -1.85 12.39 -14.19
CA VAL A 66 -1.78 13.83 -13.95
C VAL A 66 -0.41 14.33 -14.38
N PHE A 67 -0.39 15.15 -15.43
CA PHE A 67 0.82 15.76 -15.94
C PHE A 67 1.00 17.17 -15.34
N MET A 68 2.06 17.36 -14.58
CA MET A 68 2.38 18.66 -13.97
C MET A 68 2.96 19.64 -15.01
N ASN A 69 3.62 19.11 -16.05
CA ASN A 69 4.06 19.86 -17.20
C ASN A 69 3.34 19.39 -18.47
N PRO A 70 2.50 20.24 -19.10
CA PRO A 70 1.75 19.89 -20.32
C PRO A 70 2.60 19.38 -21.49
N LYS A 71 3.87 19.74 -21.57
CA LYS A 71 4.80 19.25 -22.61
C LYS A 71 4.94 17.73 -22.58
N HIS A 72 4.87 17.11 -21.41
CA HIS A 72 4.91 15.64 -21.29
C HIS A 72 3.62 14.96 -21.77
N ALA A 73 2.54 15.71 -21.97
CA ALA A 73 1.25 15.20 -22.43
C ALA A 73 0.99 15.37 -23.94
N GLU A 74 1.89 16.01 -24.71
CA GLU A 74 1.66 16.34 -26.13
C GLU A 74 1.24 15.14 -26.98
N GLN A 75 1.80 13.96 -26.76
CA GLN A 75 1.47 12.72 -27.47
C GLN A 75 0.51 11.79 -26.71
N PHE A 76 0.09 12.21 -25.51
CA PHE A 76 -0.62 11.33 -24.60
C PHE A 76 -1.99 10.88 -25.15
N ALA A 77 -2.73 11.75 -25.83
CA ALA A 77 -4.03 11.39 -26.41
C ALA A 77 -3.93 10.20 -27.38
N PHE A 78 -2.87 10.15 -28.19
CA PHE A 78 -2.61 9.03 -29.11
C PHE A 78 -2.17 7.77 -28.37
N LEU A 79 -1.31 7.91 -27.37
CA LEU A 79 -0.85 6.82 -26.53
C LEU A 79 -2.01 6.20 -25.74
N HIS A 80 -2.85 7.02 -25.13
CA HIS A 80 -4.03 6.62 -24.38
C HIS A 80 -5.01 5.82 -25.26
N LYS A 81 -5.27 6.29 -26.48
CA LYS A 81 -6.11 5.58 -27.43
C LYS A 81 -5.47 4.27 -27.90
N ARG A 82 -4.19 4.30 -28.26
CA ARG A 82 -3.45 3.13 -28.76
C ARG A 82 -3.34 2.02 -27.72
N SER A 83 -3.21 2.36 -26.44
CA SER A 83 -3.17 1.39 -25.33
C SER A 83 -4.56 0.87 -24.91
N GLY A 84 -5.62 1.21 -25.67
CA GLY A 84 -6.96 0.70 -25.39
C GLY A 84 -7.64 1.29 -24.14
N GLN A 85 -7.11 2.39 -23.61
CA GLN A 85 -7.61 2.98 -22.35
C GLN A 85 -8.73 4.01 -22.58
N VAL A 86 -9.09 4.34 -23.82
CA VAL A 86 -10.21 5.24 -24.14
C VAL A 86 -11.52 4.48 -24.03
N ILE A 87 -12.22 4.67 -22.92
CA ILE A 87 -13.51 4.05 -22.65
C ILE A 87 -14.63 5.00 -23.06
N SER A 88 -15.57 4.54 -23.92
CA SER A 88 -16.71 5.36 -24.36
C SER A 88 -17.65 5.82 -23.23
N LYS A 89 -17.57 5.16 -22.07
CA LYS A 89 -18.34 5.44 -20.85
C LYS A 89 -17.53 6.18 -19.78
N ALA A 90 -16.56 7.00 -20.19
CA ALA A 90 -15.64 7.72 -19.27
C ALA A 90 -16.36 8.55 -18.19
N ARG A 91 -17.60 8.99 -18.45
CA ARG A 91 -18.42 9.70 -17.43
C ARG A 91 -18.65 8.89 -16.14
N PHE A 92 -18.68 7.56 -16.21
CA PHE A 92 -18.80 6.71 -15.01
C PHE A 92 -17.52 6.68 -14.17
N ILE A 93 -16.37 6.86 -14.81
CA ILE A 93 -15.09 7.02 -14.14
C ILE A 93 -15.01 8.42 -13.54
N ALA A 94 -15.39 9.45 -14.30
CA ALA A 94 -15.41 10.84 -13.82
C ALA A 94 -16.32 11.02 -12.62
N ALA A 95 -17.51 10.43 -12.62
CA ALA A 95 -18.44 10.49 -11.50
C ALA A 95 -17.88 9.84 -10.22
N GLN A 96 -17.02 8.82 -10.34
CA GLN A 96 -16.34 8.27 -9.18
C GLN A 96 -15.35 9.26 -8.57
N PHE A 97 -14.58 9.97 -9.38
CA PHE A 97 -13.69 11.02 -8.89
C PHE A 97 -14.43 12.21 -8.32
N GLU A 98 -15.57 12.59 -8.91
CA GLU A 98 -16.42 13.66 -8.39
C GLU A 98 -16.84 13.33 -6.95
N ALA A 99 -17.43 12.15 -6.71
CA ALA A 99 -17.82 11.70 -5.38
C ALA A 99 -16.60 11.49 -4.44
N TYR A 100 -15.49 11.00 -4.98
CA TYR A 100 -14.28 10.72 -4.22
C TYR A 100 -13.63 11.98 -3.64
N PHE A 101 -13.70 13.10 -4.37
CA PHE A 101 -13.13 14.37 -3.91
C PHE A 101 -14.15 15.23 -3.12
N GLU A 102 -15.45 14.90 -3.17
CA GLU A 102 -16.49 15.61 -2.42
C GLU A 102 -16.18 15.51 -0.92
N ASP A 103 -16.29 16.64 -0.22
CA ASP A 103 -16.12 16.77 1.23
C ASP A 103 -14.83 16.10 1.80
N ASN A 104 -13.78 15.97 0.99
CA ASN A 104 -12.53 15.28 1.34
C ASN A 104 -12.66 13.77 1.66
N LEU A 105 -13.70 13.11 1.17
CA LEU A 105 -13.94 11.67 1.39
C LEU A 105 -12.70 10.82 1.14
N TRP A 106 -11.92 11.12 0.09
CA TRP A 106 -10.70 10.41 -0.26
C TRP A 106 -9.62 10.43 0.83
N LEU A 107 -9.54 11.50 1.62
CA LEU A 107 -8.62 11.62 2.76
C LEU A 107 -9.16 10.88 3.98
N GLU A 108 -10.48 10.91 4.21
CA GLU A 108 -11.11 10.16 5.29
C GLU A 108 -10.95 8.64 5.11
N LEU A 109 -11.20 8.14 3.89
CA LEU A 109 -11.00 6.73 3.55
C LEU A 109 -9.55 6.29 3.73
N ALA A 110 -8.58 7.12 3.32
CA ALA A 110 -7.17 6.86 3.48
C ALA A 110 -6.72 6.91 4.94
N SER A 111 -7.24 7.88 5.72
CA SER A 111 -6.97 7.96 7.17
C SER A 111 -7.45 6.70 7.87
N HIS A 112 -8.69 6.28 7.62
CA HIS A 112 -9.22 5.04 8.18
C HIS A 112 -8.35 3.83 7.86
N ALA A 113 -7.91 3.67 6.60
CA ALA A 113 -7.02 2.59 6.22
C ALA A 113 -5.68 2.63 6.97
N ASN A 114 -5.09 3.82 7.15
CA ASN A 114 -3.85 4.01 7.91
C ASN A 114 -4.06 3.73 9.41
N ASP A 115 -5.20 4.11 9.98
CA ASP A 115 -5.55 3.86 11.39
C ASP A 115 -5.73 2.35 11.66
N MET A 116 -6.37 1.63 10.73
CA MET A 116 -6.48 0.17 10.83
C MET A 116 -5.11 -0.51 10.71
N ALA A 117 -4.20 0.03 9.92
CA ALA A 117 -2.83 -0.46 9.87
C ALA A 117 -2.06 -0.18 11.16
N ALA A 118 -2.32 0.94 11.84
CA ALA A 118 -1.75 1.22 13.16
C ALA A 118 -2.24 0.21 14.21
N LEU A 119 -3.54 -0.06 14.23
CA LEU A 119 -4.12 -1.07 15.12
C LEU A 119 -3.55 -2.48 14.85
N LEU A 120 -3.31 -2.81 13.57
CA LEU A 120 -2.66 -4.06 13.18
C LEU A 120 -1.20 -4.10 13.65
N GLU A 121 -0.44 -3.01 13.52
CA GLU A 121 0.93 -2.90 14.03
C GLU A 121 0.99 -3.11 15.54
N ASP A 122 0.08 -2.51 16.31
CA ASP A 122 -0.04 -2.72 17.75
C ASP A 122 -0.30 -4.20 18.08
N THR A 123 -1.18 -4.84 17.33
CA THR A 123 -1.47 -6.27 17.44
C THR A 123 -0.22 -7.13 17.21
N ILE A 124 0.55 -6.81 16.18
CA ILE A 124 1.79 -7.53 15.84
C ILE A 124 2.84 -7.33 16.93
N ASN A 125 3.00 -6.10 17.42
CA ASN A 125 3.96 -5.77 18.48
C ASN A 125 3.62 -6.44 19.83
N ALA A 126 2.35 -6.76 20.08
CA ALA A 126 1.91 -7.54 21.24
C ALA A 126 2.11 -9.06 21.07
N SER A 127 2.36 -9.54 19.86
CA SER A 127 2.52 -10.96 19.56
C SER A 127 3.93 -11.44 19.90
N ASN A 128 4.06 -12.66 20.45
CA ASN A 128 5.35 -13.34 20.64
C ASN A 128 5.81 -14.14 19.39
N ARG A 129 5.01 -14.19 18.34
CA ARG A 129 5.22 -15.02 17.14
C ARG A 129 5.46 -14.21 15.88
N LEU A 130 5.01 -12.97 15.89
CA LEU A 130 5.12 -12.05 14.78
C LEU A 130 6.09 -10.93 15.13
N GLN A 131 6.80 -10.44 14.13
CA GLN A 131 7.73 -9.33 14.28
C GLN A 131 7.55 -8.38 13.10
N MET A 132 7.53 -7.07 13.35
CA MET A 132 7.58 -6.08 12.28
C MET A 132 8.88 -6.27 11.48
N ALA A 133 8.78 -6.39 10.17
CA ALA A 133 9.94 -6.46 9.29
C ALA A 133 10.65 -5.09 9.19
N TRP A 134 9.87 -4.02 9.17
CA TRP A 134 10.29 -2.62 9.26
C TRP A 134 9.13 -1.74 9.70
N GLN A 135 9.42 -0.49 10.00
CA GLN A 135 8.44 0.48 10.45
C GLN A 135 7.35 0.71 9.40
N ARG A 136 6.09 0.65 9.83
CA ARG A 136 4.94 1.00 8.99
C ARG A 136 4.97 2.49 8.63
N GLN A 137 4.59 2.81 7.40
CA GLN A 137 4.48 4.19 6.92
C GLN A 137 3.04 4.56 6.55
N VAL A 138 2.30 3.63 5.97
CA VAL A 138 0.92 3.82 5.48
C VAL A 138 0.06 2.59 5.85
N ASN A 139 -0.79 2.15 4.96
CA ASN A 139 -1.71 1.04 5.14
C ASN A 139 -1.13 -0.34 4.74
N GLU A 140 0.16 -0.45 4.51
CA GLU A 140 0.88 -1.71 4.28
C GLU A 140 1.75 -2.03 5.50
N VAL A 141 1.62 -3.26 6.00
CA VAL A 141 2.34 -3.76 7.17
C VAL A 141 3.11 -5.01 6.77
N PHE A 142 4.42 -5.00 6.99
CA PHE A 142 5.30 -6.12 6.63
C PHE A 142 5.76 -6.82 7.91
N VAL A 143 5.56 -8.13 7.95
CA VAL A 143 5.66 -8.92 9.17
C VAL A 143 6.50 -10.16 8.91
N ILE A 144 7.46 -10.42 9.80
CA ILE A 144 8.24 -11.66 9.81
C ILE A 144 7.52 -12.67 10.70
N ALA A 145 7.29 -13.87 10.16
CA ALA A 145 6.73 -15.01 10.88
C ALA A 145 7.52 -16.28 10.59
N ASP A 146 7.41 -17.30 11.44
CA ASP A 146 7.87 -18.63 11.11
C ASP A 146 7.05 -19.19 9.93
N ARG A 147 7.72 -19.88 8.99
CA ARG A 147 7.08 -20.48 7.81
C ARG A 147 5.93 -21.42 8.19
N LEU A 148 6.10 -22.20 9.25
CA LEU A 148 5.06 -23.08 9.75
C LEU A 148 3.82 -22.33 10.22
N ASP A 149 3.99 -21.18 10.90
CA ASP A 149 2.88 -20.33 11.35
C ASP A 149 2.17 -19.68 10.16
N PHE A 150 2.92 -19.21 9.18
CA PHE A 150 2.36 -18.71 7.93
C PHE A 150 1.49 -19.74 7.22
N GLU A 151 1.97 -20.98 7.08
CA GLU A 151 1.23 -22.08 6.45
C GLU A 151 -0.04 -22.45 7.24
N LYS A 152 0.04 -22.46 8.58
CA LYS A 152 -1.13 -22.68 9.44
C LYS A 152 -2.18 -21.58 9.30
N MET A 153 -1.76 -20.31 9.28
CA MET A 153 -2.68 -19.18 9.04
C MET A 153 -3.38 -19.31 7.68
N GLN A 154 -2.64 -19.66 6.63
CA GLN A 154 -3.24 -19.89 5.31
C GLN A 154 -4.23 -21.08 5.34
N ALA A 155 -3.90 -22.18 6.00
CA ALA A 155 -4.77 -23.33 6.15
C ALA A 155 -6.05 -23.00 6.94
N ALA A 156 -5.98 -22.09 7.90
CA ALA A 156 -7.12 -21.54 8.63
C ALA A 156 -7.94 -20.50 7.84
N GLY A 157 -7.56 -20.21 6.58
CA GLY A 157 -8.30 -19.36 5.65
C GLY A 157 -7.79 -17.93 5.52
N ALA A 158 -6.69 -17.54 6.18
CA ALA A 158 -6.09 -16.23 6.01
C ALA A 158 -5.53 -16.07 4.59
N LYS A 159 -5.84 -14.94 3.95
CA LYS A 159 -5.36 -14.59 2.60
C LYS A 159 -4.03 -13.84 2.69
N LEU A 160 -2.97 -14.56 2.94
CA LEU A 160 -1.63 -14.03 3.15
C LEU A 160 -0.71 -14.40 1.98
N TYR A 161 0.22 -13.51 1.67
CA TYR A 161 1.20 -13.72 0.62
C TYR A 161 2.62 -13.62 1.20
N ASP A 162 3.47 -14.57 0.81
CA ASP A 162 4.93 -14.51 1.01
C ASP A 162 5.48 -13.35 0.18
N TRP A 163 6.24 -12.47 0.81
CA TRP A 163 6.85 -11.31 0.18
C TRP A 163 8.34 -11.54 0.04
N PRO A 164 8.92 -11.32 -1.15
CA PRO A 164 10.35 -11.51 -1.33
C PRO A 164 11.16 -10.61 -0.39
N THR A 165 12.18 -11.16 0.22
CA THR A 165 13.09 -10.41 1.09
C THR A 165 13.76 -9.30 0.28
N PRO A 166 13.67 -8.03 0.68
CA PRO A 166 14.31 -6.94 -0.02
C PRO A 166 15.84 -7.10 -0.05
N TYR A 167 16.45 -6.63 -1.13
CA TYR A 167 17.90 -6.61 -1.27
C TYR A 167 18.57 -5.90 -0.08
N GLY A 168 19.60 -6.53 0.48
CA GLY A 168 20.33 -6.04 1.66
C GLY A 168 19.72 -6.41 3.01
N LEU A 169 18.58 -7.12 3.03
CA LEU A 169 17.94 -7.63 4.24
C LEU A 169 17.98 -9.15 4.34
N GLU A 170 18.70 -9.84 3.46
CA GLU A 170 18.78 -11.30 3.37
C GLU A 170 19.25 -11.93 4.69
N ASN A 171 20.17 -11.28 5.39
CA ASN A 171 20.71 -11.76 6.67
C ASN A 171 19.80 -11.43 7.88
N HIS A 172 18.70 -10.68 7.68
CA HIS A 172 17.77 -10.30 8.76
C HIS A 172 16.57 -11.24 8.85
N VAL A 173 16.38 -12.10 7.84
CA VAL A 173 15.30 -13.09 7.79
C VAL A 173 15.91 -14.47 7.72
N ALA A 174 15.71 -15.27 8.77
CA ALA A 174 16.24 -16.64 8.81
C ALA A 174 15.54 -17.53 7.77
N ASP A 175 16.20 -18.60 7.31
CA ASP A 175 15.70 -19.50 6.25
C ASP A 175 14.33 -20.14 6.56
N ASN A 176 14.02 -20.33 7.84
CA ASN A 176 12.74 -20.88 8.29
C ASN A 176 11.65 -19.81 8.47
N LYS A 177 11.92 -18.55 8.15
CA LYS A 177 10.98 -17.44 8.27
C LYS A 177 10.54 -16.91 6.90
N VAL A 178 9.43 -16.21 6.90
CA VAL A 178 8.88 -15.51 5.73
C VAL A 178 8.53 -14.07 6.10
N ILE A 179 8.58 -13.20 5.11
CA ILE A 179 7.95 -11.87 5.23
C ILE A 179 6.55 -11.98 4.68
N MET A 180 5.55 -11.58 5.44
CA MET A 180 4.17 -11.44 5.01
C MET A 180 3.86 -9.97 4.75
N ARG A 181 3.17 -9.69 3.64
CA ARG A 181 2.57 -8.37 3.41
C ARG A 181 1.10 -8.41 3.80
N LEU A 182 0.75 -7.61 4.80
CA LEU A 182 -0.63 -7.35 5.22
C LEU A 182 -1.05 -5.96 4.74
N VAL A 183 -2.28 -5.83 4.31
CA VAL A 183 -2.79 -4.57 3.75
C VAL A 183 -4.16 -4.29 4.34
N THR A 184 -4.31 -3.16 4.99
CA THR A 184 -5.62 -2.65 5.40
C THR A 184 -6.21 -1.76 4.31
N SER A 185 -7.51 -1.58 4.33
CA SER A 185 -8.24 -0.80 3.35
C SER A 185 -9.23 0.16 4.00
N PHE A 186 -9.85 0.98 3.20
CA PHE A 186 -10.95 1.86 3.61
C PHE A 186 -12.16 1.09 4.20
N ALA A 187 -12.25 -0.23 4.00
CA ALA A 187 -13.34 -1.07 4.49
C ALA A 187 -12.89 -2.02 5.62
N THR A 188 -11.61 -2.05 5.98
CA THR A 188 -11.11 -2.89 7.06
C THR A 188 -11.72 -2.46 8.39
N THR A 189 -12.18 -3.42 9.19
CA THR A 189 -12.81 -3.17 10.49
C THR A 189 -11.90 -3.56 11.65
N PRO A 190 -12.08 -2.97 12.84
CA PRO A 190 -11.38 -3.42 14.05
C PRO A 190 -11.64 -4.89 14.41
N GLU A 191 -12.82 -5.41 14.05
CA GLU A 191 -13.20 -6.80 14.27
C GLU A 191 -12.37 -7.76 13.41
N GLU A 192 -12.05 -7.38 12.16
CA GLU A 192 -11.16 -8.16 11.29
C GLU A 192 -9.72 -8.18 11.83
N ILE A 193 -9.24 -7.06 12.39
CA ILE A 193 -7.92 -7.01 13.06
C ILE A 193 -7.91 -7.91 14.30
N LYS A 194 -8.97 -7.89 15.12
CA LYS A 194 -9.12 -8.80 16.28
C LYS A 194 -9.17 -10.25 15.85
N ALA A 195 -9.89 -10.58 14.78
CA ALA A 195 -9.94 -11.94 14.24
C ALA A 195 -8.55 -12.43 13.80
N PHE A 196 -7.76 -11.55 13.16
CA PHE A 196 -6.37 -11.86 12.83
C PHE A 196 -5.52 -12.07 14.09
N ALA A 197 -5.68 -11.26 15.14
CA ALA A 197 -4.99 -11.43 16.42
C ALA A 197 -5.29 -12.81 17.04
N HIS A 198 -6.56 -13.19 17.14
CA HIS A 198 -6.97 -14.49 17.65
C HIS A 198 -6.38 -15.66 16.85
N LEU A 199 -6.38 -15.54 15.52
CA LEU A 199 -5.76 -16.55 14.66
C LEU A 199 -4.28 -16.78 14.99
N THR A 200 -3.54 -15.72 15.35
CA THR A 200 -2.13 -15.83 15.72
C THR A 200 -1.91 -16.37 17.13
N GLU A 201 -2.88 -16.20 18.05
CA GLU A 201 -2.84 -16.70 19.43
C GLU A 201 -3.25 -18.17 19.54
N GLU A 202 -4.25 -18.63 18.80
CA GLU A 202 -4.73 -20.02 18.85
C GLU A 202 -3.62 -21.02 18.53
N PHE A 203 -2.64 -20.65 17.70
CA PHE A 203 -1.48 -21.51 17.43
C PHE A 203 -0.53 -21.67 18.62
N GLN A 204 -0.68 -20.88 19.69
CA GLN A 204 0.04 -21.09 20.97
C GLN A 204 -0.47 -22.33 21.71
N LEU A 205 -1.75 -22.65 21.59
CA LEU A 205 -2.40 -23.75 22.34
C LEU A 205 -2.11 -25.13 21.71
N TYR A 206 -1.75 -25.19 20.43
CA TYR A 206 -1.50 -26.45 19.71
C TYR A 206 -0.02 -26.75 19.47
N GLY A 207 0.89 -25.94 20.03
CA GLY A 207 2.34 -26.04 19.80
C GLY A 207 3.07 -27.10 20.67
N THR A 208 2.39 -27.83 21.55
CA THR A 208 3.04 -28.77 22.49
C THR A 208 2.40 -30.13 22.65
N SER A 209 1.46 -30.55 21.79
CA SER A 209 0.94 -31.92 21.86
C SER A 209 0.75 -32.53 20.47
N ASP A 210 1.60 -33.47 20.17
CA ASP A 210 1.43 -34.70 19.37
C ASP A 210 0.34 -34.69 18.28
N LEU A 211 0.73 -34.41 17.03
CA LEU A 211 0.08 -34.98 15.87
C LEU A 211 0.72 -36.33 15.56
N THR A 212 0.40 -37.38 16.34
CA THR A 212 0.53 -38.75 15.86
C THR A 212 -0.67 -39.01 14.96
N PHE A 213 -0.42 -38.93 13.66
CA PHE A 213 -1.34 -39.50 12.69
C PHE A 213 -1.21 -41.04 12.75
N SER A 214 -2.24 -41.72 13.17
CA SER A 214 -2.45 -43.16 12.96
C SER A 214 -3.13 -43.38 11.63
#